data_451c37ecbcd1c47f9b4764c117bf5fbc
#
_entry.id   451c37ecbcd1c47f9b4764c117bf5fbc
#
_cell.length_a   1.000
_cell.length_b   1.000
_cell.length_c   1.000
_cell.angle_alpha   90.00
_cell.angle_beta   90.00
_cell.angle_gamma   90.00
#
_symmetry.space_group_name_H-M   'P 1'
#
loop_
_entity.id
_entity.type
_entity.pdbx_description
1 polymer ?
#
loop_
_entity_poly.entity_id
_entity_poly.type
_entity_poly.pdbx_seq_one_letter_code
_entity_poly.pdbx_strand_id
1 'polypeptide(L)'
;MKKLTIFMAILLMVISIPSFAQDKTEKPKEAIKPALLVIDIQNAFLPRMSPDKEIAMEYINALIDLFRKNGYPVIRIYHTSEEYGVKPGTEGFEYPETVKILPTDPKVMKTYADGFNKTDLDRVIKATGSNTLFLCGLSAVGCVLATWIGAQNSDYKAFMVKNAIISHNAEYTKNVEQMFDAVTYDMVQLIIENSGK
;
A
#
# COMPACT_ATOMS: atom_id res chain seq x y z
N MET A 1 -29.36 -28.10 84.67
CA MET A 1 -29.48 -27.09 83.60
C MET A 1 -28.22 -27.10 82.84
N LYS A 2 -28.18 -27.81 81.68
CA LYS A 2 -26.97 -27.95 80.84
C LYS A 2 -27.03 -26.88 79.76
N LYS A 3 -26.04 -25.98 79.72
CA LYS A 3 -25.88 -24.99 78.66
C LYS A 3 -25.22 -25.65 77.46
N LEU A 4 -25.93 -25.72 76.34
CA LEU A 4 -25.45 -26.22 75.05
C LEU A 4 -24.82 -25.06 74.33
N THR A 5 -23.47 -25.12 74.18
CA THR A 5 -22.71 -24.12 73.38
C THR A 5 -22.61 -24.64 71.96
N ILE A 6 -23.28 -23.96 71.02
CA ILE A 6 -23.20 -24.26 69.60
C ILE A 6 -21.93 -23.56 69.01
N PHE A 7 -20.93 -24.32 68.59
CA PHE A 7 -19.82 -23.84 67.83
C PHE A 7 -20.23 -23.77 66.36
N MET A 8 -20.34 -22.57 65.82
CA MET A 8 -20.60 -22.34 64.41
C MET A 8 -19.25 -22.26 63.69
N ALA A 9 -18.85 -23.32 63.00
CA ALA A 9 -17.68 -23.36 62.19
C ALA A 9 -17.99 -22.67 60.83
N ILE A 10 -17.44 -21.48 60.61
CA ILE A 10 -17.47 -20.80 59.30
C ILE A 10 -16.44 -21.42 58.40
N LEU A 11 -16.87 -22.23 57.43
CA LEU A 11 -16.05 -22.79 56.39
C LEU A 11 -15.80 -21.71 55.31
N LEU A 12 -14.64 -21.05 55.33
CA LEU A 12 -14.19 -20.15 54.30
C LEU A 12 -13.82 -20.95 53.04
N MET A 13 -14.72 -21.00 52.09
CA MET A 13 -14.47 -21.59 50.78
C MET A 13 -13.65 -20.58 49.94
N VAL A 14 -12.36 -20.76 49.87
CA VAL A 14 -11.48 -19.97 48.98
C VAL A 14 -11.75 -20.42 47.55
N ILE A 15 -12.55 -19.66 46.82
CA ILE A 15 -12.76 -19.86 45.40
C ILE A 15 -11.50 -19.33 44.69
N SER A 16 -10.61 -20.22 44.28
CA SER A 16 -9.48 -19.90 43.37
C SER A 16 -10.06 -19.57 42.00
N ILE A 17 -10.18 -18.29 41.69
CA ILE A 17 -10.49 -17.84 40.33
C ILE A 17 -9.21 -18.06 39.50
N PRO A 18 -9.23 -18.93 38.46
CA PRO A 18 -8.08 -19.02 37.56
C PRO A 18 -7.90 -17.67 36.89
N SER A 19 -6.80 -17.00 37.21
CA SER A 19 -6.38 -15.81 36.48
C SER A 19 -6.04 -16.24 35.06
N PHE A 20 -6.95 -16.00 34.12
CA PHE A 20 -6.64 -16.03 32.70
C PHE A 20 -5.75 -14.81 32.41
N ALA A 21 -4.47 -14.94 32.75
CA ALA A 21 -3.44 -14.10 32.17
C ALA A 21 -3.41 -14.44 30.68
N GLN A 22 -4.12 -13.66 29.86
CA GLN A 22 -3.90 -13.61 28.42
C GLN A 22 -2.45 -13.15 28.24
N ASP A 23 -1.56 -14.10 28.04
CA ASP A 23 -0.21 -13.85 27.57
C ASP A 23 -0.33 -13.31 26.13
N LYS A 24 -0.58 -12.00 26.03
CA LYS A 24 -0.41 -11.26 24.79
C LYS A 24 1.08 -11.14 24.58
N THR A 25 1.71 -12.21 24.09
CA THR A 25 2.98 -12.09 23.41
C THR A 25 2.72 -11.22 22.18
N GLU A 26 2.88 -9.90 22.33
CA GLU A 26 2.92 -8.99 21.19
C GLU A 26 4.04 -9.50 20.28
N LYS A 27 3.67 -9.99 19.09
CA LYS A 27 4.66 -10.33 18.06
C LYS A 27 5.56 -9.11 17.90
N PRO A 28 6.89 -9.29 17.86
CA PRO A 28 7.80 -8.18 17.63
C PRO A 28 7.28 -7.35 16.45
N LYS A 29 7.15 -6.05 16.65
CA LYS A 29 6.64 -5.15 15.60
C LYS A 29 7.63 -5.21 14.44
N GLU A 30 7.22 -5.82 13.34
CA GLU A 30 8.08 -5.97 12.17
C GLU A 30 8.49 -4.58 11.65
N ALA A 31 9.78 -4.41 11.37
CA ALA A 31 10.31 -3.16 10.83
C ALA A 31 9.64 -2.84 9.48
N ILE A 32 9.31 -1.58 9.26
CA ILE A 32 8.74 -1.11 7.99
C ILE A 32 9.83 -1.18 6.92
N LYS A 33 9.55 -1.91 5.85
CA LYS A 33 10.39 -2.03 4.65
C LYS A 33 9.58 -1.56 3.43
N PRO A 34 9.64 -0.27 3.11
CA PRO A 34 8.77 0.31 2.11
C PRO A 34 9.18 0.01 0.68
N ALA A 35 8.20 -0.02 -0.24
CA ALA A 35 8.39 0.04 -1.68
C ALA A 35 7.37 1.02 -2.29
N LEU A 36 7.74 1.71 -3.36
CA LEU A 36 6.86 2.54 -4.17
C LEU A 36 6.38 1.76 -5.38
N LEU A 37 5.06 1.67 -5.58
CA LEU A 37 4.44 1.14 -6.79
C LEU A 37 3.99 2.31 -7.67
N VAL A 38 4.60 2.46 -8.84
CA VAL A 38 4.21 3.46 -9.86
C VAL A 38 3.37 2.74 -10.91
N ILE A 39 2.06 3.06 -10.95
CA ILE A 39 1.07 2.25 -11.65
C ILE A 39 0.57 2.96 -12.91
N ASP A 40 0.78 2.33 -14.06
CA ASP A 40 0.14 2.63 -15.36
C ASP A 40 0.29 4.07 -15.86
N ILE A 41 1.35 4.79 -15.49
CA ILE A 41 1.63 6.16 -15.99
C ILE A 41 2.12 6.09 -17.45
N GLN A 42 1.30 5.51 -18.32
CA GLN A 42 1.64 5.28 -19.72
C GLN A 42 1.05 6.36 -20.63
N ASN A 43 1.77 6.71 -21.72
CA ASN A 43 1.40 7.75 -22.66
C ASN A 43 -0.02 7.59 -23.23
N ALA A 44 -0.47 6.35 -23.44
CA ALA A 44 -1.82 6.08 -23.98
C ALA A 44 -2.96 6.47 -23.02
N PHE A 45 -2.71 6.47 -21.70
CA PHE A 45 -3.75 6.70 -20.70
C PHE A 45 -3.81 8.13 -20.20
N LEU A 46 -2.67 8.82 -20.11
CA LEU A 46 -2.55 10.18 -19.59
C LEU A 46 -3.45 11.23 -20.27
N PRO A 47 -3.66 11.21 -21.59
CA PRO A 47 -4.54 12.19 -22.24
C PRO A 47 -6.00 12.15 -21.77
N ARG A 48 -6.42 11.03 -21.19
CA ARG A 48 -7.78 10.80 -20.71
C ARG A 48 -7.98 11.17 -19.22
N MET A 49 -6.91 11.55 -18.55
CA MET A 49 -6.95 11.88 -17.11
C MET A 49 -7.41 13.33 -16.91
N SER A 50 -7.88 13.60 -15.68
CA SER A 50 -8.30 14.94 -15.27
C SER A 50 -7.16 15.97 -15.40
N PRO A 51 -7.49 17.28 -15.45
CA PRO A 51 -6.48 18.34 -15.51
C PRO A 51 -5.47 18.31 -14.37
N ASP A 52 -5.83 17.72 -13.22
CA ASP A 52 -4.97 17.62 -12.05
C ASP A 52 -3.76 16.67 -12.25
N LYS A 53 -3.68 16.00 -13.41
CA LYS A 53 -2.57 15.10 -13.72
C LYS A 53 -1.20 15.77 -13.63
N GLU A 54 -1.08 17.04 -13.95
CA GLU A 54 0.20 17.77 -13.87
C GLU A 54 0.70 17.82 -12.41
N ILE A 55 -0.20 18.14 -11.47
CA ILE A 55 0.10 18.13 -10.04
C ILE A 55 0.47 16.71 -9.58
N ALA A 56 -0.30 15.71 -10.02
CA ALA A 56 -0.02 14.33 -9.64
C ALA A 56 1.33 13.85 -10.17
N MET A 57 1.73 14.26 -11.36
CA MET A 57 3.05 13.93 -11.92
C MET A 57 4.19 14.54 -11.10
N GLU A 58 4.03 15.75 -10.56
CA GLU A 58 4.99 16.36 -9.63
C GLU A 58 5.13 15.53 -8.36
N TYR A 59 4.00 15.14 -7.73
CA TYR A 59 4.00 14.29 -6.53
C TYR A 59 4.59 12.91 -6.79
N ILE A 60 4.27 12.27 -7.93
CA ILE A 60 4.84 10.98 -8.33
C ILE A 60 6.37 11.08 -8.44
N ASN A 61 6.88 12.11 -9.11
CA ASN A 61 8.30 12.32 -9.25
C ASN A 61 8.99 12.63 -7.91
N ALA A 62 8.34 13.40 -7.04
CA ALA A 62 8.84 13.67 -5.69
C ALA A 62 8.92 12.37 -4.85
N LEU A 63 7.93 11.48 -4.97
CA LEU A 63 7.94 10.18 -4.31
C LEU A 63 9.07 9.29 -4.85
N ILE A 64 9.25 9.22 -6.17
CA ILE A 64 10.34 8.46 -6.79
C ILE A 64 11.69 8.92 -6.25
N ASP A 65 11.92 10.24 -6.20
CA ASP A 65 13.16 10.81 -5.66
C ASP A 65 13.34 10.50 -4.17
N LEU A 66 12.27 10.60 -3.37
CA LEU A 66 12.28 10.29 -1.93
C LEU A 66 12.67 8.84 -1.66
N PHE A 67 12.02 7.88 -2.33
CA PHE A 67 12.31 6.45 -2.17
C PHE A 67 13.73 6.13 -2.60
N ARG A 68 14.16 6.62 -3.74
CA ARG A 68 15.50 6.36 -4.30
C ARG A 68 16.60 6.96 -3.42
N LYS A 69 16.43 8.20 -2.93
CA LYS A 69 17.37 8.86 -2.02
C LYS A 69 17.59 8.06 -0.73
N ASN A 70 16.56 7.35 -0.27
CA ASN A 70 16.62 6.55 0.95
C ASN A 70 16.91 5.05 0.69
N GLY A 71 17.24 4.68 -0.54
CA GLY A 71 17.62 3.29 -0.90
C GLY A 71 16.45 2.31 -0.98
N TYR A 72 15.21 2.80 -1.07
CA TYR A 72 14.02 1.96 -1.19
C TYR A 72 13.63 1.73 -2.64
N PRO A 73 13.07 0.55 -2.96
CA PRO A 73 12.72 0.19 -4.33
C PRO A 73 11.54 1.01 -4.88
N VAL A 74 11.67 1.35 -6.16
CA VAL A 74 10.62 1.89 -7.01
C VAL A 74 10.26 0.79 -8.02
N ILE A 75 9.02 0.30 -8.00
CA ILE A 75 8.53 -0.77 -8.88
C ILE A 75 7.57 -0.14 -9.89
N ARG A 76 7.88 -0.28 -11.18
CA ARG A 76 7.06 0.26 -12.28
C ARG A 76 6.12 -0.82 -12.80
N ILE A 77 4.82 -0.50 -12.82
CA ILE A 77 3.76 -1.41 -13.26
C ILE A 77 3.16 -0.88 -14.55
N TYR A 78 3.10 -1.74 -15.56
CA TYR A 78 2.61 -1.43 -16.90
C TYR A 78 1.35 -2.24 -17.21
N HIS A 79 0.31 -1.57 -17.68
CA HIS A 79 -0.87 -2.24 -18.20
C HIS A 79 -0.71 -2.54 -19.69
N THR A 80 -1.09 -3.75 -20.10
CA THR A 80 -1.22 -4.13 -21.50
C THR A 80 -2.69 -4.28 -21.86
N SER A 81 -3.10 -3.76 -23.01
CA SER A 81 -4.47 -3.89 -23.53
C SER A 81 -4.46 -3.98 -25.05
N GLU A 82 -4.91 -5.10 -25.59
CA GLU A 82 -5.07 -5.26 -27.03
C GLU A 82 -6.16 -4.32 -27.57
N GLU A 83 -7.25 -4.15 -26.81
CA GLU A 83 -8.37 -3.28 -27.16
C GLU A 83 -7.94 -1.83 -27.39
N TYR A 84 -7.02 -1.33 -26.56
CA TYR A 84 -6.50 0.04 -26.65
C TYR A 84 -5.18 0.14 -27.40
N GLY A 85 -4.69 -0.95 -27.99
CA GLY A 85 -3.42 -0.97 -28.71
C GLY A 85 -2.19 -0.73 -27.82
N VAL A 86 -2.32 -0.91 -26.51
CA VAL A 86 -1.25 -0.64 -25.52
C VAL A 86 -0.45 -1.91 -25.30
N LYS A 87 0.68 -2.02 -26.00
CA LYS A 87 1.57 -3.20 -25.95
C LYS A 87 3.03 -2.80 -26.03
N PRO A 88 3.93 -3.63 -25.49
CA PRO A 88 5.37 -3.38 -25.54
C PRO A 88 5.86 -3.01 -26.96
N GLY A 89 6.73 -2.01 -27.04
CA GLY A 89 7.28 -1.50 -28.31
C GLY A 89 6.42 -0.45 -28.99
N THR A 90 5.32 0.00 -28.38
CA THR A 90 4.53 1.15 -28.85
C THR A 90 4.80 2.37 -27.96
N GLU A 91 4.76 3.57 -28.53
CA GLU A 91 4.90 4.83 -27.79
C GLU A 91 3.84 4.95 -26.67
N GLY A 92 2.61 4.50 -26.95
CA GLY A 92 1.51 4.51 -25.97
C GLY A 92 1.75 3.62 -24.77
N PHE A 93 2.57 2.57 -24.90
CA PHE A 93 2.92 1.67 -23.81
C PHE A 93 3.96 2.27 -22.87
N GLU A 94 4.86 3.10 -23.35
CA GLU A 94 5.93 3.64 -22.52
C GLU A 94 5.41 4.76 -21.59
N TYR A 95 6.13 4.97 -20.49
CA TYR A 95 5.92 6.12 -19.61
C TYR A 95 6.47 7.39 -20.28
N PRO A 96 5.91 8.57 -20.01
CA PRO A 96 6.51 9.82 -20.43
C PRO A 96 7.95 9.95 -19.92
N GLU A 97 8.82 10.57 -20.73
CA GLU A 97 10.20 10.86 -20.34
C GLU A 97 10.30 11.77 -19.09
N THR A 98 9.23 12.49 -18.79
CA THR A 98 9.13 13.34 -17.58
C THR A 98 8.97 12.55 -16.29
N VAL A 99 8.65 11.25 -16.34
CA VAL A 99 8.56 10.39 -15.15
C VAL A 99 9.94 9.83 -14.84
N LYS A 100 10.41 10.04 -13.62
CA LYS A 100 11.77 9.71 -13.18
C LYS A 100 12.01 8.21 -12.90
N ILE A 101 11.26 7.30 -13.53
CA ILE A 101 11.57 5.87 -13.49
C ILE A 101 12.89 5.59 -14.23
N LEU A 102 13.58 4.53 -13.82
CA LEU A 102 14.81 4.08 -14.45
C LEU A 102 14.63 2.72 -15.15
N PRO A 103 15.39 2.44 -16.21
CA PRO A 103 15.42 1.10 -16.82
C PRO A 103 15.74 -0.03 -15.82
N THR A 104 16.51 0.28 -14.79
CA THR A 104 16.91 -0.63 -13.70
C THR A 104 15.84 -0.87 -12.65
N ASP A 105 14.81 -0.02 -12.57
CA ASP A 105 13.70 -0.24 -11.66
C ASP A 105 12.95 -1.52 -12.06
N PRO A 106 12.58 -2.40 -11.11
CA PRO A 106 11.81 -3.60 -11.40
C PRO A 106 10.54 -3.29 -12.20
N LYS A 107 10.30 -4.06 -13.27
CA LYS A 107 9.15 -3.89 -14.17
C LYS A 107 8.18 -5.06 -14.02
N VAL A 108 6.91 -4.76 -13.84
CA VAL A 108 5.81 -5.74 -13.84
C VAL A 108 4.83 -5.37 -14.95
N MET A 109 4.38 -6.35 -15.72
CA MET A 109 3.34 -6.19 -16.73
C MET A 109 2.07 -6.90 -16.29
N LYS A 110 0.93 -6.27 -16.49
CA LYS A 110 -0.40 -6.81 -16.16
C LYS A 110 -1.40 -6.59 -17.28
N THR A 111 -2.44 -7.42 -17.30
CA THR A 111 -3.60 -7.31 -18.21
C THR A 111 -4.90 -7.06 -17.44
N TYR A 112 -4.90 -7.30 -16.13
CA TYR A 112 -6.02 -7.05 -15.24
C TYR A 112 -5.83 -5.73 -14.49
N ALA A 113 -6.90 -5.19 -13.91
CA ALA A 113 -6.80 -3.97 -13.11
C ALA A 113 -5.89 -4.15 -11.89
N ASP A 114 -6.02 -5.28 -11.18
CA ASP A 114 -5.19 -5.62 -10.03
C ASP A 114 -3.78 -6.02 -10.46
N GLY A 115 -2.78 -5.35 -9.90
CA GLY A 115 -1.36 -5.61 -10.14
C GLY A 115 -0.87 -6.97 -9.66
N PHE A 116 -1.57 -7.61 -8.72
CA PHE A 116 -1.24 -8.95 -8.21
C PHE A 116 -1.88 -10.08 -9.04
N ASN A 117 -2.93 -9.77 -9.81
CA ASN A 117 -3.69 -10.81 -10.52
C ASN A 117 -2.93 -11.33 -11.75
N LYS A 118 -2.46 -12.57 -11.66
CA LYS A 118 -1.71 -13.29 -12.71
C LYS A 118 -0.46 -12.55 -13.17
N THR A 119 0.28 -11.97 -12.22
CA THR A 119 1.55 -11.27 -12.47
C THR A 119 2.65 -11.77 -11.52
N ASP A 120 3.85 -11.25 -11.74
CA ASP A 120 5.01 -11.49 -10.87
C ASP A 120 5.14 -10.49 -9.71
N LEU A 121 4.16 -9.60 -9.49
CA LEU A 121 4.32 -8.48 -8.55
C LEU A 121 4.69 -8.94 -7.14
N ASP A 122 4.02 -9.95 -6.61
CA ASP A 122 4.31 -10.51 -5.28
C ASP A 122 5.76 -11.03 -5.19
N ARG A 123 6.23 -11.74 -6.22
CA ARG A 123 7.61 -12.23 -6.30
C ARG A 123 8.62 -11.07 -6.36
N VAL A 124 8.30 -10.03 -7.12
CA VAL A 124 9.16 -8.83 -7.23
C VAL A 124 9.26 -8.09 -5.90
N ILE A 125 8.13 -7.87 -5.21
CA ILE A 125 8.11 -7.23 -3.89
C ILE A 125 8.90 -8.05 -2.87
N LYS A 126 8.71 -9.35 -2.81
CA LYS A 126 9.46 -10.26 -1.92
C LYS A 126 10.95 -10.24 -2.19
N ALA A 127 11.36 -10.16 -3.44
CA ALA A 127 12.77 -10.07 -3.82
C ALA A 127 13.43 -8.77 -3.34
N THR A 128 12.68 -7.68 -3.16
CA THR A 128 13.17 -6.43 -2.54
C THR A 128 13.15 -6.46 -1.02
N GLY A 129 12.54 -7.49 -0.42
CA GLY A 129 12.36 -7.61 1.03
C GLY A 129 11.32 -6.64 1.61
N SER A 130 10.50 -6.03 0.77
CA SER A 130 9.50 -5.03 1.19
C SER A 130 8.25 -5.68 1.79
N ASN A 131 7.64 -5.00 2.78
CA ASN A 131 6.41 -5.41 3.45
C ASN A 131 5.36 -4.30 3.54
N THR A 132 5.71 -3.10 3.11
CA THR A 132 4.85 -1.92 3.16
C THR A 132 4.89 -1.21 1.81
N LEU A 133 3.73 -1.00 1.20
CA LEU A 133 3.62 -0.51 -0.17
C LEU A 133 2.97 0.87 -0.20
N PHE A 134 3.56 1.78 -0.96
CA PHE A 134 2.99 3.07 -1.26
C PHE A 134 2.61 3.10 -2.74
N LEU A 135 1.35 3.41 -3.05
CA LEU A 135 0.80 3.34 -4.39
C LEU A 135 0.58 4.74 -4.95
N CYS A 136 1.08 4.97 -6.16
CA CYS A 136 0.81 6.17 -6.95
C CYS A 136 0.51 5.78 -8.40
N GLY A 137 -0.08 6.69 -9.17
CA GLY A 137 -0.36 6.48 -10.58
C GLY A 137 -1.84 6.51 -10.94
N LEU A 138 -2.23 5.75 -11.96
CA LEU A 138 -3.59 5.75 -12.50
C LEU A 138 -4.16 4.34 -12.72
N SER A 139 -5.45 4.20 -12.78
CA SER A 139 -6.48 5.18 -12.41
C SER A 139 -6.88 4.97 -10.94
N ALA A 140 -7.08 6.07 -10.20
CA ALA A 140 -7.45 6.02 -8.78
C ALA A 140 -8.65 5.10 -8.53
N VAL A 141 -9.70 5.18 -9.36
CA VAL A 141 -10.92 4.33 -9.28
C VAL A 141 -10.78 2.98 -9.98
N GLY A 142 -9.62 2.68 -10.54
CA GLY A 142 -9.37 1.46 -11.32
C GLY A 142 -8.15 0.70 -10.83
N CYS A 143 -7.07 0.76 -11.61
CA CYS A 143 -5.89 -0.06 -11.36
C CYS A 143 -5.19 0.23 -10.03
N VAL A 144 -5.18 1.47 -9.55
CA VAL A 144 -4.62 1.82 -8.24
C VAL A 144 -5.46 1.18 -7.13
N LEU A 145 -6.78 1.39 -7.13
CA LEU A 145 -7.69 0.81 -6.15
C LEU A 145 -7.67 -0.73 -6.17
N ALA A 146 -7.73 -1.33 -7.36
CA ALA A 146 -7.68 -2.78 -7.50
C ALA A 146 -6.35 -3.36 -6.98
N THR A 147 -5.21 -2.72 -7.27
CA THR A 147 -3.90 -3.15 -6.78
C THR A 147 -3.78 -2.94 -5.27
N TRP A 148 -4.38 -1.89 -4.72
CA TRP A 148 -4.43 -1.68 -3.27
C TRP A 148 -5.21 -2.80 -2.57
N ILE A 149 -6.37 -3.21 -3.11
CA ILE A 149 -7.14 -4.36 -2.62
C ILE A 149 -6.32 -5.66 -2.74
N GLY A 150 -5.66 -5.87 -3.88
CA GLY A 150 -4.80 -7.02 -4.11
C GLY A 150 -3.63 -7.10 -3.11
N ALA A 151 -3.04 -5.95 -2.76
CA ALA A 151 -2.00 -5.85 -1.74
C ALA A 151 -2.52 -6.28 -0.35
N GLN A 152 -3.70 -5.79 0.05
CA GLN A 152 -4.34 -6.18 1.32
C GLN A 152 -4.63 -7.69 1.36
N ASN A 153 -5.15 -8.24 0.26
CA ASN A 153 -5.43 -9.68 0.13
C ASN A 153 -4.15 -10.54 0.13
N SER A 154 -3.00 -9.92 -0.12
CA SER A 154 -1.67 -10.56 -0.12
C SER A 154 -0.87 -10.25 1.15
N ASP A 155 -1.55 -9.81 2.23
CA ASP A 155 -0.99 -9.50 3.56
C ASP A 155 0.04 -8.35 3.59
N TYR A 156 0.08 -7.48 2.57
CA TYR A 156 0.89 -6.28 2.59
C TYR A 156 0.17 -5.12 3.30
N LYS A 157 0.93 -4.30 4.03
CA LYS A 157 0.46 -2.96 4.40
C LYS A 157 0.57 -2.07 3.18
N ALA A 158 -0.56 -1.50 2.73
CA ALA A 158 -0.60 -0.71 1.52
C ALA A 158 -1.32 0.62 1.74
N PHE A 159 -0.75 1.69 1.20
CA PHE A 159 -1.25 3.05 1.31
C PHE A 159 -1.28 3.70 -0.07
N MET A 160 -2.42 4.27 -0.45
CA MET A 160 -2.48 5.20 -1.58
C MET A 160 -1.93 6.56 -1.15
N VAL A 161 -1.21 7.25 -2.05
CA VAL A 161 -0.63 8.56 -1.72
C VAL A 161 -1.48 9.67 -2.31
N LYS A 162 -1.94 10.55 -1.44
CA LYS A 162 -2.77 11.71 -1.78
C LYS A 162 -2.05 12.63 -2.76
N ASN A 163 -2.80 13.14 -3.73
CA ASN A 163 -2.32 13.94 -4.86
C ASN A 163 -1.34 13.22 -5.81
N ALA A 164 -0.96 11.96 -5.53
CA ALA A 164 -0.13 11.14 -6.42
C ALA A 164 -0.92 10.05 -7.14
N ILE A 165 -2.24 9.96 -6.92
CA ILE A 165 -3.15 9.11 -7.67
C ILE A 165 -4.09 9.98 -8.50
N ILE A 166 -4.45 9.54 -9.69
CA ILE A 166 -5.32 10.29 -10.64
C ILE A 166 -6.34 9.39 -11.30
N SER A 167 -7.47 9.99 -11.70
CA SER A 167 -8.46 9.36 -12.58
C SER A 167 -8.92 10.33 -13.66
N HIS A 168 -9.83 9.89 -14.54
CA HIS A 168 -10.44 10.73 -15.57
C HIS A 168 -11.33 11.85 -15.01
N ASN A 169 -11.68 11.78 -13.73
CA ASN A 169 -12.51 12.77 -13.03
C ASN A 169 -11.87 13.08 -11.66
N ALA A 170 -11.58 14.38 -11.42
CA ALA A 170 -10.94 14.84 -10.19
C ALA A 170 -11.77 14.54 -8.93
N GLU A 171 -13.10 14.60 -9.02
CA GLU A 171 -13.99 14.27 -7.90
C GLU A 171 -13.88 12.79 -7.51
N TYR A 172 -13.76 11.90 -8.49
CA TYR A 172 -13.57 10.47 -8.22
C TYR A 172 -12.23 10.21 -7.52
N THR A 173 -11.17 10.88 -7.93
CA THR A 173 -9.86 10.82 -7.25
C THR A 173 -10.00 11.24 -5.80
N LYS A 174 -10.61 12.41 -5.55
CA LYS A 174 -10.84 12.94 -4.21
C LYS A 174 -11.67 11.99 -3.33
N ASN A 175 -12.72 11.37 -3.91
CA ASN A 175 -13.54 10.40 -3.18
C ASN A 175 -12.74 9.16 -2.79
N VAL A 176 -11.90 8.62 -3.68
CA VAL A 176 -11.01 7.49 -3.35
C VAL A 176 -10.03 7.87 -2.25
N GLU A 177 -9.39 9.04 -2.35
CA GLU A 177 -8.45 9.53 -1.33
C GLU A 177 -9.10 9.64 0.06
N GLN A 178 -10.35 10.07 0.12
CA GLN A 178 -11.11 10.19 1.37
C GLN A 178 -11.62 8.86 1.90
N MET A 179 -12.16 8.00 1.02
CA MET A 179 -12.76 6.71 1.43
C MET A 179 -11.72 5.72 1.93
N PHE A 180 -10.49 5.82 1.45
CA PHE A 180 -9.41 4.88 1.75
C PHE A 180 -8.24 5.53 2.52
N ASP A 181 -8.48 6.68 3.16
CA ASP A 181 -7.53 7.38 4.03
C ASP A 181 -6.14 7.52 3.38
N ALA A 182 -6.10 8.04 2.14
CA ALA A 182 -4.85 8.23 1.42
C ALA A 182 -3.88 9.10 2.22
N VAL A 183 -2.63 8.64 2.35
CA VAL A 183 -1.61 9.32 3.15
C VAL A 183 -1.00 10.50 2.39
N THR A 184 -0.67 11.57 3.09
CA THR A 184 -0.02 12.74 2.49
C THR A 184 1.46 12.49 2.20
N TYR A 185 2.05 13.28 1.30
CA TYR A 185 3.49 13.23 1.02
C TYR A 185 4.34 13.39 2.29
N ASP A 186 4.00 14.34 3.16
CA ASP A 186 4.74 14.59 4.40
C ASP A 186 4.72 13.37 5.34
N MET A 187 3.58 12.66 5.38
CA MET A 187 3.47 11.42 6.15
C MET A 187 4.34 10.30 5.56
N VAL A 188 4.35 10.18 4.23
CA VAL A 188 5.24 9.24 3.53
C VAL A 188 6.70 9.57 3.83
N GLN A 189 7.08 10.83 3.72
CA GLN A 189 8.45 11.29 4.02
C GLN A 189 8.85 10.95 5.45
N LEU A 190 7.99 11.23 6.42
CA LEU A 190 8.25 10.91 7.83
C LEU A 190 8.48 9.40 8.03
N ILE A 191 7.66 8.55 7.40
CA ILE A 191 7.81 7.10 7.46
C ILE A 191 9.14 6.67 6.82
N ILE A 192 9.42 7.14 5.61
CA ILE A 192 10.61 6.76 4.83
C ILE A 192 11.91 7.15 5.56
N GLU A 193 11.98 8.37 6.08
CA GLU A 193 13.19 8.86 6.77
C GLU A 193 13.43 8.21 8.14
N ASN A 194 12.41 7.55 8.73
CA ASN A 194 12.51 6.83 10.01
C ASN A 194 12.42 5.31 9.86
N SER A 195 12.24 4.80 8.65
CA SER A 195 12.26 3.36 8.37
C SER A 195 13.71 2.85 8.33
N GLY A 196 13.95 1.67 8.90
CA GLY A 196 15.26 1.04 8.89
C GLY A 196 16.26 1.54 9.96
N LYS A 197 15.78 2.32 10.92
CA LYS A 197 16.56 2.71 12.12
C LYS A 197 16.25 1.79 13.29
#